data_94a983953dbf01b489fa1a45b52cad7e
#
_entry.id   94a983953dbf01b489fa1a45b52cad7e
#
_cell.length_a   1.000
_cell.length_b   1.000
_cell.length_c   1.000
_cell.angle_alpha   90.00
_cell.angle_beta   90.00
_cell.angle_gamma   90.00
#
_symmetry.space_group_name_H-M   'P 1'
#
loop_
_entity.id
_entity.type
_entity.pdbx_description
1 polymer ?
#
loop_
_entity_poly.entity_id
_entity_poly.type
_entity_poly.pdbx_seq_one_letter_code
_entity_poly.pdbx_strand_id
1 'polypeptide(L)'
;EMYIGDWSSTCALPICLVSPLLLQGQPLSHIFASNQESVPCSIRTLYNYIDQGYFTAINLDLPRKVRYKKRRQVRREPDNTGYRKDRSYQDFERYLEKFPDTNVVELDVVEGAGGKSEQVLLTMLFRNCSLMLIFLMEADRKDNVQDVFQRIYTHLGAELYRKLFPVILTDNGASFKDPAIFERPEGELLSRVFYCDPMASWQKGRLEKNHEFIRYIIPKGTTFAGLDQEQVTLITNHINSVARASLNGCTPFELALLLIDRKLLDLCQLERIPANQVILKPSLLKK
;
A
#
# COMPACT_ATOMS: atom_id res chain seq x y z
N GLU A 1 0.23 -17.90 45.58
CA GLU A 1 1.66 -18.07 45.22
C GLU A 1 1.71 -18.56 43.78
N MET A 2 1.98 -17.63 42.84
CA MET A 2 2.22 -17.95 41.45
C MET A 2 3.66 -18.40 41.32
N TYR A 3 3.89 -19.63 40.91
CA TYR A 3 5.21 -20.17 40.61
C TYR A 3 5.94 -19.26 39.62
N ILE A 4 6.95 -18.57 40.11
CA ILE A 4 7.98 -17.92 39.29
C ILE A 4 8.91 -19.04 38.82
N GLY A 5 8.45 -19.80 37.83
CA GLY A 5 9.28 -20.78 37.13
C GLY A 5 10.38 -20.07 36.37
N ASP A 6 11.55 -20.64 36.38
CA ASP A 6 12.82 -20.25 35.82
C ASP A 6 12.69 -19.56 34.42
N TRP A 7 12.65 -18.23 34.42
CA TRP A 7 12.47 -17.37 33.25
C TRP A 7 13.75 -17.20 32.42
N SER A 8 14.84 -17.85 32.86
CA SER A 8 16.19 -17.52 32.37
C SER A 8 16.57 -18.10 31.00
N SER A 9 15.88 -19.08 30.47
CA SER A 9 16.28 -19.69 29.19
C SER A 9 15.23 -19.70 28.06
N THR A 10 13.94 -19.78 28.38
CA THR A 10 12.86 -19.88 27.35
C THR A 10 12.15 -18.55 27.04
N CYS A 11 12.14 -17.56 27.94
CA CYS A 11 11.53 -16.25 27.70
C CYS A 11 12.48 -15.20 27.14
N ALA A 12 13.78 -15.39 27.21
CA ALA A 12 14.75 -14.45 26.63
C ALA A 12 14.72 -14.46 25.10
N LEU A 13 14.50 -15.61 24.47
CA LEU A 13 14.48 -15.76 23.01
C LEU A 13 13.41 -14.90 22.30
N PRO A 14 12.12 -14.87 22.71
CA PRO A 14 11.13 -14.01 22.08
C PRO A 14 11.44 -12.53 22.25
N ILE A 15 11.96 -12.10 23.41
CA ILE A 15 12.29 -10.69 23.68
C ILE A 15 13.45 -10.23 22.79
N CYS A 16 14.52 -11.01 22.72
CA CYS A 16 15.70 -10.70 21.91
C CYS A 16 15.39 -10.65 20.42
N LEU A 17 14.48 -11.51 19.93
CA LEU A 17 14.05 -11.52 18.53
C LEU A 17 13.08 -10.38 18.21
N VAL A 18 12.04 -10.22 19.02
CA VAL A 18 10.90 -9.33 18.72
C VAL A 18 11.26 -7.85 18.91
N SER A 19 12.06 -7.51 19.96
CA SER A 19 12.41 -6.11 20.23
C SER A 19 13.10 -5.39 19.07
N PRO A 20 14.19 -5.91 18.46
CA PRO A 20 14.84 -5.23 17.35
C PRO A 20 13.93 -5.11 16.12
N LEU A 21 13.06 -6.10 15.84
CA LEU A 21 12.12 -6.07 14.72
C LEU A 21 11.04 -4.99 14.92
N LEU A 22 10.54 -4.83 16.14
CA LEU A 22 9.64 -3.71 16.49
C LEU A 22 10.34 -2.35 16.32
N LEU A 23 11.61 -2.24 16.70
CA LEU A 23 12.40 -1.03 16.50
C LEU A 23 12.68 -0.72 15.01
N GLN A 24 12.58 -1.71 14.11
CA GLN A 24 12.56 -1.52 12.66
C GLN A 24 11.18 -1.05 12.13
N GLY A 25 10.16 -0.96 13.01
CA GLY A 25 8.79 -0.56 12.66
C GLY A 25 7.93 -1.71 12.13
N GLN A 26 8.36 -2.97 12.27
CA GLN A 26 7.58 -4.11 11.83
C GLN A 26 6.32 -4.28 12.70
N PRO A 27 5.14 -4.52 12.10
CA PRO A 27 3.94 -4.85 12.87
C PRO A 27 4.09 -6.22 13.57
N LEU A 28 3.55 -6.35 14.80
CA LEU A 28 3.57 -7.64 15.52
C LEU A 28 2.96 -8.80 14.71
N SER A 29 1.94 -8.51 13.88
CA SER A 29 1.35 -9.53 12.99
C SER A 29 2.33 -10.06 11.94
N HIS A 30 3.22 -9.22 11.43
CA HIS A 30 4.28 -9.63 10.51
C HIS A 30 5.34 -10.46 11.23
N ILE A 31 5.85 -9.95 12.36
CA ILE A 31 6.87 -10.63 13.16
C ILE A 31 6.38 -12.03 13.57
N PHE A 32 5.14 -12.12 14.05
CA PHE A 32 4.54 -13.40 14.46
C PHE A 32 4.38 -14.36 13.29
N ALA A 33 3.82 -13.91 12.16
CA ALA A 33 3.63 -14.78 10.99
C ALA A 33 4.95 -15.33 10.42
N SER A 34 6.02 -14.53 10.49
CA SER A 34 7.33 -14.87 9.92
C SER A 34 8.24 -15.67 10.87
N ASN A 35 7.92 -15.73 12.16
CA ASN A 35 8.78 -16.34 13.20
C ASN A 35 7.99 -17.27 14.15
N GLN A 36 6.98 -17.99 13.66
CA GLN A 36 6.08 -18.81 14.47
C GLN A 36 6.81 -19.84 15.33
N GLU A 37 7.84 -20.47 14.78
CA GLU A 37 8.63 -21.49 15.50
C GLU A 37 9.47 -20.89 16.64
N SER A 38 9.86 -19.63 16.53
CA SER A 38 10.72 -18.94 17.50
C SER A 38 9.95 -18.11 18.52
N VAL A 39 8.62 -17.95 18.34
CA VAL A 39 7.74 -17.18 19.23
C VAL A 39 6.66 -18.08 19.80
N PRO A 40 6.93 -18.78 20.92
CA PRO A 40 6.03 -19.79 21.48
C PRO A 40 4.86 -19.20 22.29
N CYS A 41 4.38 -18.03 21.93
CA CYS A 41 3.26 -17.37 22.61
C CYS A 41 2.33 -16.65 21.62
N SER A 42 1.14 -16.28 22.04
CA SER A 42 0.18 -15.60 21.17
C SER A 42 0.56 -14.13 20.93
N ILE A 43 0.05 -13.55 19.82
CA ILE A 43 0.19 -12.12 19.55
C ILE A 43 -0.34 -11.27 20.73
N ARG A 44 -1.43 -11.70 21.34
CA ARG A 44 -2.02 -11.00 22.51
C ARG A 44 -1.07 -10.99 23.70
N THR A 45 -0.36 -12.10 23.92
CA THR A 45 0.68 -12.19 24.96
C THR A 45 1.82 -11.22 24.70
N LEU A 46 2.26 -11.08 23.43
CA LEU A 46 3.29 -10.10 23.06
C LEU A 46 2.84 -8.65 23.35
N TYR A 47 1.59 -8.30 23.02
CA TYR A 47 1.06 -6.98 23.38
C TYR A 47 1.05 -6.73 24.89
N ASN A 48 0.64 -7.73 25.69
CA ASN A 48 0.65 -7.63 27.16
C ASN A 48 2.07 -7.45 27.69
N TYR A 49 3.04 -8.14 27.14
CA TYR A 49 4.45 -8.01 27.56
C TYR A 49 5.04 -6.63 27.22
N ILE A 50 4.66 -6.04 26.07
CA ILE A 50 5.05 -4.67 25.73
C ILE A 50 4.39 -3.68 26.68
N ASP A 51 3.10 -3.85 27.00
CA ASP A 51 2.38 -2.99 27.96
C ASP A 51 2.97 -3.07 29.37
N GLN A 52 3.51 -4.21 29.75
CA GLN A 52 4.18 -4.45 31.05
C GLN A 52 5.65 -4.03 31.07
N GLY A 53 6.19 -3.59 29.93
CA GLY A 53 7.58 -3.11 29.85
C GLY A 53 8.65 -4.20 29.84
N TYR A 54 8.30 -5.45 29.49
CA TYR A 54 9.29 -6.53 29.37
C TYR A 54 10.17 -6.41 28.12
N PHE A 55 9.76 -5.60 27.14
CA PHE A 55 10.51 -5.34 25.92
C PHE A 55 11.24 -4.00 26.01
N THR A 56 12.34 -3.85 25.29
CA THR A 56 12.99 -2.55 25.08
C THR A 56 12.15 -1.65 24.17
N ALA A 57 11.36 -2.24 23.26
CA ALA A 57 10.36 -1.53 22.47
C ALA A 57 9.15 -1.17 23.36
N ILE A 58 8.66 0.05 23.20
CA ILE A 58 7.51 0.58 23.94
C ILE A 58 6.29 0.74 23.05
N ASN A 59 5.14 1.05 23.65
CA ASN A 59 3.90 1.24 22.94
C ASN A 59 3.95 2.28 21.80
N LEU A 60 4.84 3.27 21.87
CA LEU A 60 5.04 4.26 20.82
C LEU A 60 5.76 3.70 19.59
N ASP A 61 6.47 2.59 19.75
CA ASP A 61 7.12 1.90 18.62
C ASP A 61 6.15 1.04 17.82
N LEU A 62 4.96 0.77 18.38
CA LEU A 62 3.93 -0.03 17.71
C LEU A 62 3.21 0.80 16.63
N PRO A 63 3.11 0.32 15.39
CA PRO A 63 2.27 0.93 14.37
C PRO A 63 0.82 1.10 14.87
N ARG A 64 0.21 2.25 14.63
CA ARG A 64 -1.20 2.58 14.93
C ARG A 64 -1.62 2.75 16.41
N LYS A 65 -0.73 2.69 17.38
CA LYS A 65 -1.15 2.91 18.77
C LYS A 65 -1.47 4.38 19.06
N VAL A 66 -0.86 5.33 18.32
CA VAL A 66 -1.19 6.76 18.39
C VAL A 66 -2.13 7.14 17.26
N ARG A 67 -3.36 7.58 17.59
CA ARG A 67 -4.34 8.07 16.62
C ARG A 67 -4.50 9.58 16.74
N TYR A 68 -4.26 10.29 15.63
CA TYR A 68 -4.53 11.73 15.55
C TYR A 68 -5.98 12.01 15.17
N LYS A 69 -6.60 13.03 15.80
CA LYS A 69 -7.95 13.46 15.48
C LYS A 69 -8.00 14.03 14.06
N LYS A 70 -8.85 13.49 13.19
CA LYS A 70 -9.03 14.00 11.82
C LYS A 70 -9.57 15.43 11.85
N ARG A 71 -8.96 16.37 11.11
CA ARG A 71 -9.50 17.72 10.90
C ARG A 71 -10.75 17.64 10.00
N ARG A 72 -11.79 18.41 10.33
CA ARG A 72 -12.96 18.58 9.46
C ARG A 72 -12.53 19.24 8.15
N GLN A 73 -12.78 18.59 7.02
CA GLN A 73 -12.56 19.17 5.70
C GLN A 73 -13.86 19.85 5.22
N VAL A 74 -13.73 20.99 4.55
CA VAL A 74 -14.83 21.72 3.93
C VAL A 74 -15.19 21.02 2.62
N ARG A 75 -16.46 20.71 2.39
CA ARG A 75 -16.97 20.19 1.12
C ARG A 75 -16.76 21.20 0.00
N ARG A 76 -16.10 20.78 -1.07
CA ARG A 76 -16.13 21.46 -2.36
C ARG A 76 -16.95 20.60 -3.31
N GLU A 77 -17.92 21.22 -3.98
CA GLU A 77 -18.67 20.55 -5.05
C GLU A 77 -17.75 20.37 -6.27
N PRO A 78 -17.82 19.23 -6.98
CA PRO A 78 -16.99 19.02 -8.15
C PRO A 78 -17.54 19.78 -9.36
N ASP A 79 -16.75 20.71 -9.89
CA ASP A 79 -16.98 21.30 -11.21
C ASP A 79 -16.70 20.25 -12.29
N ASN A 80 -17.59 20.12 -13.24
CA ASN A 80 -17.52 19.27 -14.43
C ASN A 80 -17.51 17.75 -14.17
N THR A 81 -18.68 17.12 -14.35
CA THR A 81 -18.89 15.67 -14.11
C THR A 81 -19.00 14.84 -15.41
N GLY A 82 -18.75 15.42 -16.58
CA GLY A 82 -18.93 14.73 -17.86
C GLY A 82 -18.13 13.42 -18.01
N TYR A 83 -16.92 13.38 -17.47
CA TYR A 83 -16.06 12.18 -17.49
C TYR A 83 -16.61 11.03 -16.63
N ARG A 84 -17.51 11.33 -15.67
CA ARG A 84 -18.14 10.34 -14.77
C ARG A 84 -19.37 9.66 -15.35
N LYS A 85 -19.83 10.05 -16.54
CA LYS A 85 -21.01 9.44 -17.17
C LYS A 85 -20.75 7.94 -17.37
N ASP A 86 -21.65 7.11 -16.85
CA ASP A 86 -21.55 5.64 -16.86
C ASP A 86 -20.28 5.08 -16.15
N ARG A 87 -19.70 5.89 -15.22
CA ARG A 87 -18.47 5.57 -14.46
C ARG A 87 -18.58 5.95 -12.97
N SER A 88 -19.80 6.06 -12.45
CA SER A 88 -20.02 6.33 -11.03
C SER A 88 -19.63 5.12 -10.18
N TYR A 89 -19.51 5.32 -8.86
CA TYR A 89 -19.28 4.19 -7.93
C TYR A 89 -20.46 3.19 -7.97
N GLN A 90 -21.67 3.65 -8.18
CA GLN A 90 -22.83 2.76 -8.36
C GLN A 90 -22.72 1.92 -9.65
N ASP A 91 -22.18 2.50 -10.75
CA ASP A 91 -21.91 1.73 -11.98
C ASP A 91 -20.81 0.69 -11.76
N PHE A 92 -19.81 1.02 -10.95
CA PHE A 92 -18.77 0.09 -10.49
C PHE A 92 -19.36 -1.11 -9.72
N GLU A 93 -20.26 -0.87 -8.77
CA GLU A 93 -20.92 -1.93 -8.00
C GLU A 93 -21.74 -2.84 -8.93
N ARG A 94 -22.55 -2.25 -9.83
CA ARG A 94 -23.32 -3.01 -10.83
C ARG A 94 -22.42 -3.81 -11.78
N TYR A 95 -21.25 -3.27 -12.11
CA TYR A 95 -20.29 -3.97 -12.95
C TYR A 95 -19.73 -5.21 -12.22
N LEU A 96 -19.34 -5.07 -10.96
CA LEU A 96 -18.85 -6.19 -10.17
C LEU A 96 -19.93 -7.24 -9.85
N GLU A 97 -21.20 -6.84 -9.72
CA GLU A 97 -22.30 -7.81 -9.59
C GLU A 97 -22.41 -8.72 -10.82
N LYS A 98 -22.14 -8.19 -12.01
CA LYS A 98 -22.13 -8.96 -13.27
C LYS A 98 -20.85 -9.77 -13.48
N PHE A 99 -19.73 -9.28 -12.98
CA PHE A 99 -18.40 -9.85 -13.17
C PHE A 99 -17.64 -9.91 -11.83
N PRO A 100 -18.06 -10.78 -10.90
CA PRO A 100 -17.54 -10.79 -9.51
C PRO A 100 -16.05 -11.15 -9.39
N ASP A 101 -15.53 -11.94 -10.33
CA ASP A 101 -14.14 -12.37 -10.33
C ASP A 101 -13.18 -11.36 -10.98
N THR A 102 -13.69 -10.19 -11.39
CA THR A 102 -12.87 -9.17 -12.03
C THR A 102 -11.89 -8.55 -11.02
N ASN A 103 -10.61 -8.56 -11.39
CA ASN A 103 -9.62 -7.84 -10.58
C ASN A 103 -9.86 -6.33 -10.64
N VAL A 104 -9.66 -5.66 -9.52
CA VAL A 104 -9.78 -4.21 -9.40
C VAL A 104 -8.44 -3.63 -8.99
N VAL A 105 -7.99 -2.62 -9.71
CA VAL A 105 -6.82 -1.81 -9.35
C VAL A 105 -7.30 -0.46 -8.83
N GLU A 106 -6.98 -0.16 -7.57
CA GLU A 106 -7.28 1.15 -6.97
C GLU A 106 -6.12 2.11 -7.24
N LEU A 107 -6.43 3.33 -7.68
CA LEU A 107 -5.45 4.39 -7.90
C LEU A 107 -5.65 5.55 -6.94
N ASP A 108 -4.54 6.15 -6.55
CA ASP A 108 -4.51 7.39 -5.76
C ASP A 108 -3.18 8.12 -5.92
N VAL A 109 -3.17 9.41 -5.59
CA VAL A 109 -1.96 10.22 -5.51
C VAL A 109 -1.68 10.59 -4.07
N VAL A 110 -0.49 10.28 -3.60
CA VAL A 110 -0.01 10.67 -2.28
C VAL A 110 0.84 11.93 -2.41
N GLU A 111 0.36 13.02 -1.80
CA GLU A 111 1.06 14.31 -1.79
C GLU A 111 2.04 14.39 -0.61
N GLY A 112 3.19 15.05 -0.84
CA GLY A 112 4.14 15.47 0.19
C GLY A 112 3.78 16.82 0.80
N ALA A 113 4.74 17.44 1.50
CA ALA A 113 4.57 18.76 2.13
C ALA A 113 4.40 19.90 1.10
N GLY A 114 5.00 19.75 -0.09
CA GLY A 114 4.94 20.75 -1.18
C GLY A 114 3.64 20.74 -1.99
N GLY A 115 2.73 19.79 -1.69
CA GLY A 115 1.46 19.70 -2.39
C GLY A 115 1.58 19.19 -3.83
N LYS A 116 0.63 19.59 -4.70
CA LYS A 116 0.45 19.03 -6.05
C LYS A 116 1.46 19.48 -7.08
N SER A 117 2.15 20.59 -6.84
CA SER A 117 3.13 21.17 -7.78
C SER A 117 4.55 20.65 -7.61
N GLU A 118 4.79 19.82 -6.61
CA GLU A 118 6.05 19.12 -6.36
C GLU A 118 5.91 17.62 -6.62
N GLN A 119 7.01 16.89 -6.42
CA GLN A 119 7.01 15.43 -6.54
C GLN A 119 5.90 14.78 -5.70
N VAL A 120 5.18 13.86 -6.31
CA VAL A 120 4.09 13.10 -5.71
C VAL A 120 4.25 11.61 -6.03
N LEU A 121 3.57 10.76 -5.28
CA LEU A 121 3.59 9.32 -5.51
C LEU A 121 2.24 8.87 -6.10
N LEU A 122 2.26 8.35 -7.32
CA LEU A 122 1.13 7.59 -7.87
C LEU A 122 1.17 6.19 -7.25
N THR A 123 0.08 5.80 -6.62
CA THR A 123 -0.06 4.48 -6.00
C THR A 123 -1.11 3.66 -6.72
N MET A 124 -0.82 2.39 -6.98
CA MET A 124 -1.72 1.42 -7.59
C MET A 124 -1.82 0.21 -6.66
N LEU A 125 -3.03 -0.16 -6.25
CA LEU A 125 -3.26 -1.33 -5.41
C LEU A 125 -4.09 -2.38 -6.14
N PHE A 126 -3.54 -3.55 -6.34
CA PHE A 126 -4.25 -4.73 -6.84
C PHE A 126 -5.05 -5.37 -5.71
N ARG A 127 -6.40 -5.34 -5.80
CA ARG A 127 -7.27 -5.83 -4.71
C ARG A 127 -7.12 -7.32 -4.40
N ASN A 128 -6.84 -8.13 -5.42
CA ASN A 128 -6.77 -9.59 -5.29
C ASN A 128 -5.58 -10.09 -4.46
N CYS A 129 -4.45 -9.40 -4.49
CA CYS A 129 -3.23 -9.76 -3.75
C CYS A 129 -2.73 -8.67 -2.80
N SER A 130 -3.39 -7.52 -2.76
CA SER A 130 -2.94 -6.33 -2.02
C SER A 130 -1.54 -5.83 -2.42
N LEU A 131 -1.06 -6.20 -3.62
CA LEU A 131 0.18 -5.66 -4.17
C LEU A 131 0.03 -4.18 -4.40
N MET A 132 0.95 -3.38 -3.90
CA MET A 132 1.01 -1.95 -4.14
C MET A 132 2.21 -1.63 -5.04
N LEU A 133 1.96 -0.93 -6.14
CA LEU A 133 2.98 -0.31 -6.97
C LEU A 133 3.02 1.18 -6.66
N ILE A 134 4.22 1.75 -6.64
CA ILE A 134 4.41 3.18 -6.37
C ILE A 134 5.33 3.76 -7.44
N PHE A 135 4.87 4.83 -8.08
CA PHE A 135 5.64 5.56 -9.09
C PHE A 135 5.85 6.99 -8.63
N LEU A 136 7.09 7.45 -8.75
CA LEU A 136 7.41 8.85 -8.51
C LEU A 136 7.00 9.68 -9.72
N MET A 137 6.26 10.75 -9.50
CA MET A 137 5.87 11.72 -10.50
C MET A 137 6.38 13.11 -10.11
N GLU A 138 6.73 13.93 -11.09
CA GLU A 138 7.20 15.30 -10.85
C GLU A 138 6.12 16.20 -10.26
N ALA A 139 4.85 15.94 -10.60
CA ALA A 139 3.70 16.67 -10.05
C ALA A 139 2.40 15.87 -10.24
N ASP A 140 1.35 16.22 -9.51
CA ASP A 140 -0.02 15.68 -9.71
C ASP A 140 -0.65 16.28 -10.98
N ARG A 141 -0.23 15.77 -12.13
CA ARG A 141 -0.70 16.19 -13.46
C ARG A 141 -1.12 15.00 -14.31
N LYS A 142 -2.10 15.23 -15.17
CA LYS A 142 -2.62 14.24 -16.11
C LYS A 142 -1.50 13.61 -16.96
N ASP A 143 -0.60 14.43 -17.50
CA ASP A 143 0.46 13.98 -18.39
C ASP A 143 1.42 13.00 -17.69
N ASN A 144 1.77 13.26 -16.43
CA ASN A 144 2.64 12.38 -15.65
C ASN A 144 1.97 11.02 -15.39
N VAL A 145 0.67 11.00 -15.13
CA VAL A 145 -0.10 9.74 -15.00
C VAL A 145 -0.15 9.01 -16.35
N GLN A 146 -0.38 9.74 -17.43
CA GLN A 146 -0.38 9.19 -18.78
C GLN A 146 0.96 8.52 -19.12
N ASP A 147 2.08 9.17 -18.81
CA ASP A 147 3.42 8.62 -19.06
C ASP A 147 3.65 7.30 -18.32
N VAL A 148 3.18 7.20 -17.05
CA VAL A 148 3.26 5.96 -16.28
C VAL A 148 2.44 4.85 -16.94
N PHE A 149 1.19 5.13 -17.32
CA PHE A 149 0.32 4.13 -17.96
C PHE A 149 0.79 3.74 -19.35
N GLN A 150 1.31 4.69 -20.13
CA GLN A 150 1.90 4.42 -21.44
C GLN A 150 3.11 3.50 -21.32
N ARG A 151 3.99 3.73 -20.35
CA ARG A 151 5.14 2.87 -20.08
C ARG A 151 4.72 1.45 -19.69
N ILE A 152 3.71 1.32 -18.81
CA ILE A 152 3.14 0.03 -18.42
C ILE A 152 2.57 -0.69 -19.64
N TYR A 153 1.76 0.01 -20.44
CA TYR A 153 1.14 -0.56 -21.64
C TYR A 153 2.18 -1.02 -22.67
N THR A 154 3.15 -0.17 -22.96
CA THR A 154 4.22 -0.50 -23.92
C THR A 154 5.01 -1.74 -23.52
N HIS A 155 5.21 -1.94 -22.21
CA HIS A 155 5.93 -3.11 -21.69
C HIS A 155 5.09 -4.38 -21.68
N LEU A 156 3.82 -4.28 -21.31
CA LEU A 156 2.93 -5.43 -21.19
C LEU A 156 2.30 -5.87 -22.51
N GLY A 157 1.98 -4.92 -23.38
CA GLY A 157 1.12 -5.13 -24.55
C GLY A 157 -0.37 -5.23 -24.17
N ALA A 158 -1.23 -5.20 -25.19
CA ALA A 158 -2.69 -5.09 -25.02
C ALA A 158 -3.30 -6.25 -24.20
N GLU A 159 -2.86 -7.49 -24.47
CA GLU A 159 -3.43 -8.68 -23.82
C GLU A 159 -3.19 -8.70 -22.32
N LEU A 160 -1.93 -8.50 -21.90
CA LEU A 160 -1.59 -8.48 -20.48
C LEU A 160 -2.15 -7.24 -19.78
N TYR A 161 -2.17 -6.09 -20.46
CA TYR A 161 -2.79 -4.90 -19.89
C TYR A 161 -4.28 -5.13 -19.62
N ARG A 162 -5.04 -5.68 -20.55
CA ARG A 162 -6.46 -6.05 -20.37
C ARG A 162 -6.65 -7.02 -19.21
N LYS A 163 -5.76 -8.00 -19.06
CA LYS A 163 -5.80 -9.00 -17.99
C LYS A 163 -5.51 -8.42 -16.61
N LEU A 164 -4.53 -7.55 -16.51
CA LEU A 164 -4.05 -7.03 -15.22
C LEU A 164 -4.81 -5.78 -14.76
N PHE A 165 -5.30 -4.96 -15.68
CA PHE A 165 -6.04 -3.73 -15.44
C PHE A 165 -7.46 -3.75 -15.98
N PRO A 166 -8.26 -4.81 -15.77
CA PRO A 166 -9.60 -4.89 -16.36
C PRO A 166 -10.53 -3.82 -15.80
N VAL A 167 -10.37 -3.47 -14.52
CA VAL A 167 -11.13 -2.42 -13.83
C VAL A 167 -10.20 -1.58 -12.99
N ILE A 168 -10.33 -0.27 -13.13
CA ILE A 168 -9.62 0.73 -12.37
C ILE A 168 -10.62 1.55 -11.57
N LEU A 169 -10.37 1.70 -10.26
CA LEU A 169 -11.16 2.55 -9.37
C LEU A 169 -10.27 3.70 -8.85
N THR A 170 -10.69 4.94 -9.09
CA THR A 170 -9.95 6.12 -8.67
C THR A 170 -10.84 7.17 -8.01
N ASP A 171 -10.25 8.22 -7.48
CA ASP A 171 -10.99 9.39 -7.01
C ASP A 171 -11.23 10.41 -8.16
N ASN A 172 -11.74 11.58 -7.79
CA ASN A 172 -12.00 12.66 -8.73
C ASN A 172 -10.81 13.63 -8.83
N GLY A 173 -9.59 13.19 -8.57
CA GLY A 173 -8.36 13.98 -8.71
C GLY A 173 -8.21 14.54 -10.12
N ALA A 174 -7.61 15.73 -10.25
CA ALA A 174 -7.46 16.40 -11.54
C ALA A 174 -6.70 15.57 -12.57
N SER A 175 -5.72 14.80 -12.11
CA SER A 175 -4.88 13.92 -12.93
C SER A 175 -5.62 12.69 -13.46
N PHE A 176 -6.77 12.33 -12.89
CA PHE A 176 -7.56 11.17 -13.29
C PHE A 176 -8.80 11.47 -14.13
N LYS A 177 -9.09 12.74 -14.44
CA LYS A 177 -10.32 13.16 -15.14
C LYS A 177 -10.39 12.79 -16.62
N ASP A 178 -9.37 12.17 -17.16
CA ASP A 178 -9.37 11.66 -18.55
C ASP A 178 -9.35 10.13 -18.55
N PRO A 179 -10.52 9.47 -18.63
CA PRO A 179 -10.60 8.02 -18.63
C PRO A 179 -9.88 7.35 -19.80
N ALA A 180 -9.69 8.06 -20.92
CA ALA A 180 -9.06 7.49 -22.11
C ALA A 180 -7.61 7.04 -21.85
N ILE A 181 -6.90 7.72 -20.96
CA ILE A 181 -5.53 7.36 -20.53
C ILE A 181 -5.47 5.90 -20.06
N PHE A 182 -6.48 5.47 -19.32
CA PHE A 182 -6.55 4.16 -18.69
C PHE A 182 -7.25 3.14 -19.55
N GLU A 183 -8.38 3.57 -20.16
CA GLU A 183 -9.28 2.69 -20.90
C GLU A 183 -8.75 2.37 -22.30
N ARG A 184 -8.04 3.31 -22.94
CA ARG A 184 -7.68 3.26 -24.37
C ARG A 184 -6.27 3.75 -24.65
N PRO A 185 -5.22 3.14 -24.08
CA PRO A 185 -3.85 3.64 -24.24
C PRO A 185 -3.41 3.78 -25.72
N GLU A 186 -3.95 2.97 -26.62
CA GLU A 186 -3.73 3.09 -28.08
C GLU A 186 -5.06 3.02 -28.87
N GLY A 187 -6.15 3.56 -28.31
CA GLY A 187 -7.45 3.66 -28.97
C GLY A 187 -8.37 2.46 -28.77
N GLU A 188 -7.87 1.25 -28.51
CA GLU A 188 -8.68 0.08 -28.20
C GLU A 188 -9.13 0.09 -26.73
N LEU A 189 -10.40 -0.30 -26.48
CA LEU A 189 -10.94 -0.40 -25.12
C LEU A 189 -10.38 -1.65 -24.42
N LEU A 190 -9.47 -1.45 -23.49
CA LEU A 190 -8.76 -2.51 -22.76
C LEU A 190 -9.13 -2.58 -21.29
N SER A 191 -9.60 -1.47 -20.71
CA SER A 191 -9.91 -1.33 -19.30
C SER A 191 -11.22 -0.56 -19.10
N ARG A 192 -11.75 -0.55 -17.87
CA ARG A 192 -12.88 0.30 -17.47
C ARG A 192 -12.50 1.07 -16.23
N VAL A 193 -12.71 2.39 -16.27
CA VAL A 193 -12.44 3.27 -15.14
C VAL A 193 -13.73 3.66 -14.45
N PHE A 194 -13.73 3.62 -13.13
CA PHE A 194 -14.81 4.10 -12.29
C PHE A 194 -14.28 5.10 -11.25
N TYR A 195 -15.14 6.00 -10.82
CA TYR A 195 -14.80 7.08 -9.91
C TYR A 195 -15.56 6.94 -8.60
N CYS A 196 -14.83 7.04 -7.49
CA CYS A 196 -15.43 7.13 -6.17
C CYS A 196 -16.30 8.37 -6.04
N ASP A 197 -17.26 8.34 -5.13
CA ASP A 197 -18.03 9.51 -4.80
C ASP A 197 -17.16 10.55 -4.06
N PRO A 198 -17.46 11.84 -4.24
CA PRO A 198 -16.75 12.86 -3.51
C PRO A 198 -16.81 12.65 -2.01
N MET A 199 -15.68 12.79 -1.33
CA MET A 199 -15.54 12.59 0.13
C MET A 199 -15.82 11.17 0.65
N ALA A 200 -15.97 10.18 -0.23
CA ALA A 200 -16.24 8.79 0.11
C ALA A 200 -14.96 7.95 0.17
N SER A 201 -14.00 8.33 1.00
CA SER A 201 -12.69 7.66 1.11
C SER A 201 -12.79 6.17 1.47
N TRP A 202 -13.86 5.76 2.16
CA TRP A 202 -14.11 4.34 2.47
C TRP A 202 -14.27 3.45 1.23
N GLN A 203 -14.61 4.03 0.07
CA GLN A 203 -14.74 3.29 -1.20
C GLN A 203 -13.40 2.77 -1.72
N LYS A 204 -12.28 3.40 -1.31
CA LYS A 204 -10.90 2.96 -1.53
C LYS A 204 -10.20 2.56 -0.20
N GLY A 205 -10.92 2.03 0.75
CA GLY A 205 -10.40 1.75 2.09
C GLY A 205 -9.21 0.79 2.13
N ARG A 206 -9.04 -0.08 1.13
CA ARG A 206 -7.87 -0.96 1.02
C ARG A 206 -6.61 -0.17 0.67
N LEU A 207 -6.68 0.74 -0.28
CA LEU A 207 -5.56 1.59 -0.70
C LEU A 207 -5.20 2.58 0.42
N GLU A 208 -6.19 3.24 1.05
CA GLU A 208 -5.96 4.14 2.19
C GLU A 208 -5.20 3.44 3.33
N LYS A 209 -5.59 2.19 3.63
CA LYS A 209 -4.90 1.38 4.64
C LYS A 209 -3.46 1.08 4.25
N ASN A 210 -3.17 0.91 2.96
CA ASN A 210 -1.82 0.69 2.46
C ASN A 210 -0.98 1.97 2.49
N HIS A 211 -1.58 3.15 2.32
CA HIS A 211 -0.89 4.43 2.46
C HIS A 211 -0.31 4.64 3.87
N GLU A 212 -0.85 3.99 4.90
CA GLU A 212 -0.27 4.04 6.23
C GLU A 212 1.17 3.49 6.24
N PHE A 213 1.47 2.45 5.45
CA PHE A 213 2.84 1.93 5.34
C PHE A 213 3.80 2.95 4.72
N ILE A 214 3.35 3.70 3.71
CA ILE A 214 4.15 4.80 3.16
C ILE A 214 4.42 5.84 4.26
N ARG A 215 3.40 6.15 5.08
CA ARG A 215 3.50 7.16 6.14
C ARG A 215 4.34 6.72 7.35
N TYR A 216 4.61 5.44 7.52
CA TYR A 216 5.60 4.97 8.50
C TYR A 216 7.02 5.27 8.04
N ILE A 217 7.30 5.19 6.74
CA ILE A 217 8.62 5.45 6.16
C ILE A 217 8.78 6.96 5.87
N ILE A 218 7.78 7.58 5.27
CA ILE A 218 7.76 9.02 4.99
C ILE A 218 6.60 9.66 5.73
N PRO A 219 6.83 10.25 6.92
CA PRO A 219 5.79 10.86 7.74
C PRO A 219 5.02 11.95 7.01
N LYS A 220 3.76 12.15 7.40
CA LYS A 220 2.94 13.21 6.84
C LYS A 220 3.57 14.59 7.10
N GLY A 221 3.62 15.42 6.07
CA GLY A 221 4.26 16.74 6.14
C GLY A 221 5.75 16.74 5.76
N THR A 222 6.29 15.58 5.33
CA THR A 222 7.61 15.50 4.70
C THR A 222 7.48 15.76 3.20
N THR A 223 8.40 16.52 2.61
CA THR A 223 8.48 16.68 1.15
C THR A 223 8.99 15.40 0.50
N PHE A 224 8.59 15.17 -0.75
CA PHE A 224 9.16 14.11 -1.59
C PHE A 224 10.29 14.65 -2.48
N ALA A 225 10.59 15.94 -2.42
CA ALA A 225 11.69 16.55 -3.16
C ALA A 225 13.01 15.85 -2.83
N GLY A 226 13.71 15.41 -3.87
CA GLY A 226 14.96 14.68 -3.75
C GLY A 226 14.83 13.16 -3.60
N LEU A 227 13.62 12.61 -3.62
CA LEU A 227 13.44 11.18 -3.85
C LEU A 227 13.72 10.84 -5.31
N ASP A 228 14.27 9.67 -5.53
CA ASP A 228 14.37 9.03 -6.84
C ASP A 228 13.48 7.78 -6.93
N GLN A 229 13.32 7.25 -8.14
CA GLN A 229 12.48 6.06 -8.35
C GLN A 229 13.09 4.81 -7.69
N GLU A 230 14.40 4.72 -7.52
CA GLU A 230 15.06 3.59 -6.85
C GLU A 230 14.68 3.56 -5.37
N GLN A 231 14.70 4.70 -4.71
CA GLN A 231 14.25 4.84 -3.32
C GLN A 231 12.75 4.51 -3.17
N VAL A 232 11.92 4.93 -4.13
CA VAL A 232 10.48 4.60 -4.14
C VAL A 232 10.27 3.11 -4.39
N THR A 233 11.07 2.48 -5.25
CA THR A 233 11.06 1.03 -5.45
C THR A 233 11.49 0.27 -4.19
N LEU A 234 12.52 0.75 -3.50
CA LEU A 234 12.93 0.20 -2.21
C LEU A 234 11.79 0.24 -1.18
N ILE A 235 11.10 1.39 -1.04
CA ILE A 235 9.92 1.52 -0.19
C ILE A 235 8.85 0.50 -0.59
N THR A 236 8.58 0.38 -1.87
CA THR A 236 7.58 -0.53 -2.42
C THR A 236 7.89 -1.99 -2.08
N ASN A 237 9.16 -2.40 -2.21
CA ASN A 237 9.63 -3.74 -1.90
C ASN A 237 9.46 -4.06 -0.40
N HIS A 238 9.81 -3.14 0.48
CA HIS A 238 9.59 -3.31 1.92
C HIS A 238 8.10 -3.43 2.27
N ILE A 239 7.24 -2.58 1.71
CA ILE A 239 5.79 -2.61 1.96
C ILE A 239 5.16 -3.91 1.47
N ASN A 240 5.53 -4.38 0.28
CA ASN A 240 4.99 -5.60 -0.31
C ASN A 240 5.54 -6.89 0.34
N SER A 241 6.62 -6.79 1.09
CA SER A 241 7.21 -7.90 1.85
C SER A 241 6.66 -8.04 3.28
N VAL A 242 5.67 -7.20 3.67
CA VAL A 242 5.02 -7.31 4.99
C VAL A 242 3.96 -8.39 4.96
N ALA A 243 4.10 -9.43 5.78
CA ALA A 243 3.07 -10.44 6.00
C ALA A 243 1.82 -9.82 6.65
N ARG A 244 0.63 -10.17 6.16
CA ARG A 244 -0.62 -9.53 6.57
C ARG A 244 -1.63 -10.56 7.08
N ALA A 245 -2.23 -10.29 8.23
CA ALA A 245 -3.30 -11.14 8.76
C ALA A 245 -4.49 -11.27 7.79
N SER A 246 -4.82 -10.19 7.04
CA SER A 246 -5.87 -10.22 6.02
C SER A 246 -5.55 -11.09 4.79
N LEU A 247 -4.31 -11.53 4.66
CA LEU A 247 -3.82 -12.44 3.61
C LEU A 247 -3.37 -13.78 4.21
N ASN A 248 -3.92 -14.18 5.35
CA ASN A 248 -3.60 -15.41 6.07
C ASN A 248 -2.09 -15.56 6.38
N GLY A 249 -1.41 -14.45 6.67
CA GLY A 249 0.01 -14.43 6.97
C GLY A 249 0.92 -14.34 5.73
N CYS A 250 0.38 -14.41 4.52
CA CYS A 250 1.16 -14.21 3.30
C CYS A 250 1.53 -12.72 3.11
N THR A 251 2.57 -12.49 2.35
CA THR A 251 2.93 -11.14 1.88
C THR A 251 2.22 -10.82 0.56
N PRO A 252 1.97 -9.54 0.25
CA PRO A 252 1.49 -9.13 -1.07
C PRO A 252 2.39 -9.60 -2.21
N PHE A 253 3.70 -9.60 -2.01
CA PHE A 253 4.66 -10.05 -3.02
C PHE A 253 4.51 -11.54 -3.32
N GLU A 254 4.37 -12.41 -2.30
CA GLU A 254 4.16 -13.86 -2.48
C GLU A 254 2.87 -14.14 -3.26
N LEU A 255 1.77 -13.44 -2.95
CA LEU A 255 0.53 -13.59 -3.71
C LEU A 255 0.65 -13.02 -5.13
N ALA A 256 1.40 -11.94 -5.30
CA ALA A 256 1.63 -11.37 -6.63
C ALA A 256 2.39 -12.34 -7.56
N LEU A 257 3.33 -13.11 -7.05
CA LEU A 257 4.02 -14.15 -7.83
C LEU A 257 3.08 -15.22 -8.41
N LEU A 258 1.90 -15.40 -7.79
CA LEU A 258 0.88 -16.35 -8.23
C LEU A 258 -0.19 -15.72 -9.13
N LEU A 259 -0.49 -14.43 -8.94
CA LEU A 259 -1.68 -13.77 -9.51
C LEU A 259 -1.35 -12.69 -10.54
N ILE A 260 -0.13 -12.18 -10.53
CA ILE A 260 0.33 -11.08 -11.39
C ILE A 260 1.39 -11.63 -12.36
N ASP A 261 1.32 -11.21 -13.61
CA ASP A 261 2.33 -11.60 -14.60
C ASP A 261 3.70 -11.02 -14.23
N ARG A 262 4.74 -11.84 -14.37
CA ARG A 262 6.10 -11.49 -13.99
C ARG A 262 6.62 -10.25 -14.72
N LYS A 263 6.19 -10.02 -15.96
CA LYS A 263 6.58 -8.83 -16.72
C LYS A 263 6.26 -7.53 -15.99
N LEU A 264 5.12 -7.44 -15.28
CA LEU A 264 4.79 -6.25 -14.50
C LEU A 264 5.70 -6.12 -13.26
N LEU A 265 6.00 -7.24 -12.59
CA LEU A 265 6.90 -7.24 -11.43
C LEU A 265 8.32 -6.82 -11.82
N ASP A 266 8.81 -7.33 -12.95
CA ASP A 266 10.14 -7.02 -13.49
C ASP A 266 10.22 -5.55 -13.96
N LEU A 267 9.18 -5.02 -14.63
CA LEU A 267 9.08 -3.61 -14.99
C LEU A 267 9.22 -2.68 -13.77
N CYS A 268 8.59 -3.06 -12.68
CA CYS A 268 8.61 -2.30 -11.42
C CYS A 268 9.80 -2.65 -10.53
N GLN A 269 10.71 -3.52 -10.97
CA GLN A 269 11.89 -3.98 -10.22
C GLN A 269 11.52 -4.46 -8.81
N LEU A 270 10.42 -5.24 -8.71
CA LEU A 270 9.95 -5.71 -7.43
C LEU A 270 10.74 -6.93 -6.97
N GLU A 271 11.23 -6.83 -5.73
CA GLU A 271 12.02 -7.86 -5.08
C GLU A 271 11.44 -8.17 -3.69
N ARG A 272 11.62 -9.43 -3.27
CA ARG A 272 11.28 -9.85 -1.92
C ARG A 272 12.35 -9.42 -0.93
N ILE A 273 11.95 -8.69 0.10
CA ILE A 273 12.81 -8.42 1.26
C ILE A 273 12.62 -9.54 2.27
N PRO A 274 13.71 -10.15 2.79
CA PRO A 274 13.61 -11.15 3.85
C PRO A 274 12.85 -10.60 5.06
N ALA A 275 12.00 -11.40 5.67
CA ALA A 275 11.04 -10.96 6.69
C ALA A 275 11.69 -10.13 7.82
N ASN A 276 12.80 -10.62 8.37
CA ASN A 276 13.50 -9.94 9.47
C ASN A 276 14.33 -8.71 9.04
N GLN A 277 14.42 -8.44 7.73
CA GLN A 277 15.09 -7.27 7.17
C GLN A 277 14.10 -6.17 6.73
N VAL A 278 12.80 -6.40 6.86
CA VAL A 278 11.78 -5.39 6.52
C VAL A 278 11.91 -4.20 7.47
N ILE A 279 12.03 -2.99 6.90
CA ILE A 279 12.13 -1.73 7.64
C ILE A 279 10.95 -0.84 7.23
N LEU A 280 10.16 -0.40 8.20
CA LEU A 280 9.02 0.51 8.00
C LEU A 280 9.20 1.77 8.85
N LYS A 281 10.37 2.37 8.79
CA LYS A 281 10.74 3.61 9.49
C LYS A 281 11.53 4.54 8.55
N PRO A 282 11.61 5.83 8.86
CA PRO A 282 12.39 6.80 8.06
C PRO A 282 13.88 6.45 7.90
N SER A 283 14.40 5.57 8.77
CA SER A 283 15.78 5.06 8.64
C SER A 283 16.04 4.26 7.37
N LEU A 284 14.98 3.74 6.70
CA LEU A 284 15.12 3.05 5.41
C LEU A 284 15.77 3.92 4.32
N LEU A 285 15.49 5.23 4.34
CA LEU A 285 15.97 6.19 3.33
C LEU A 285 17.23 6.95 3.76
N LYS A 286 17.70 6.73 4.99
CA LYS A 286 18.95 7.33 5.47
C LYS A 286 20.13 6.50 4.97
N LYS A 287 20.97 7.12 4.15
CA LYS A 287 22.27 6.57 3.79
C LYS A 287 23.23 6.72 4.97
#